data_5d01cc91b98b7d62c4f37958baa9bd08
#
_entry.id   5d01cc91b98b7d62c4f37958baa9bd08
#
_cell.length_a   1.000
_cell.length_b   1.000
_cell.length_c   1.000
_cell.angle_alpha   90.00
_cell.angle_beta   90.00
_cell.angle_gamma   90.00
#
_symmetry.space_group_name_H-M   'P 1'
#
loop_
_entity.id
_entity.type
_entity.pdbx_description
1 polymer ?
#
loop_
_entity_poly.entity_id
_entity_poly.type
_entity_poly.pdbx_seq_one_letter_code
_entity_poly.pdbx_strand_id
1 'polypeptide(L)'
;LIIQVKKHGYMHVIEEVAYTWFNRFIALRYMEVNNYLPQRVRVFTNESNELQPEILTDAMHIELDGLDKQKVFKLLEGNNKDELYKYLLLTLCNDMNRYLPEMFSSISDYKTLLLPDNLLEHEGVLFRLVNDMDEDTWSDQVQIIGWLYQYYNSELKDTVMKKKNYTKDDIPAATQLFTPDWIVRYMTENSLGRLWIDGHPNFDHSNWKYYLEEAKRNQDVLEQLNKIKEEHSKLKPEEIRVIDPCMGSGHILVYAFDVLMDIYRDAGWSDRDASKSILENNLYGLEIDERAYHLAYFAIMMKARFYNRRILSCNTEVNLVEIRESNYDVDDDVIEHLGECKNLGYYLLNTFKEAKEFGSILNLDCSIEQLNELVNKLDEVNKISNYGSLIDQADLIKLIDIFNPLLKQAKLLVQKYDVVITNPPYMAPSPKQKPFVQKHYPNSKTDLFAVFIDRNINFSKNKGYISMITQPSLTSLVSFEKLRKYLFSKKLFLSVLHMGRGIFGIDFGSLAFCICNDKIDAYIGKYFKLYNRTFQYITSDSIKELFLNARRDNNVRFDFSTYDTALEINKTNLNTGDKICYDACQNYFLDVPGIPFAYSMTR
;
A
#
# COMPACT_ATOMS: atom_id res chain seq x y z
N LEU A 1 25.36 -0.20 19.88
CA LEU A 1 24.68 -1.47 20.10
C LEU A 1 24.20 -1.62 21.55
N ILE A 2 25.08 -1.57 22.57
CA ILE A 2 24.71 -1.76 23.99
C ILE A 2 23.61 -0.79 24.43
N ILE A 3 23.65 0.46 24.01
CA ILE A 3 22.64 1.48 24.32
C ILE A 3 21.28 1.09 23.70
N GLN A 4 21.28 0.67 22.46
CA GLN A 4 20.05 0.24 21.75
C GLN A 4 19.44 -1.02 22.40
N VAL A 5 20.27 -2.02 22.71
CA VAL A 5 19.82 -3.23 23.41
C VAL A 5 19.23 -2.92 24.79
N LYS A 6 19.83 -1.98 25.55
CA LYS A 6 19.28 -1.56 26.84
C LYS A 6 17.97 -0.81 26.72
N LYS A 7 17.78 -0.04 25.64
CA LYS A 7 16.59 0.79 25.41
C LYS A 7 15.42 -0.02 24.84
N HIS A 8 15.69 -0.90 23.90
CA HIS A 8 14.64 -1.58 23.09
C HIS A 8 14.59 -3.10 23.31
N GLY A 9 15.57 -3.69 23.98
CA GLY A 9 15.71 -5.14 24.16
C GLY A 9 16.50 -5.81 23.03
N TYR A 10 17.10 -6.96 23.37
CA TYR A 10 17.99 -7.69 22.45
C TYR A 10 17.28 -8.17 21.18
N MET A 11 16.13 -8.84 21.33
CA MET A 11 15.39 -9.40 20.18
C MET A 11 14.92 -8.30 19.22
N HIS A 12 14.42 -7.19 19.74
CA HIS A 12 13.99 -6.08 18.92
C HIS A 12 15.12 -5.51 18.05
N VAL A 13 16.32 -5.34 18.63
CA VAL A 13 17.49 -4.83 17.88
C VAL A 13 17.94 -5.83 16.81
N ILE A 14 17.94 -7.14 17.11
CA ILE A 14 18.28 -8.17 16.12
C ILE A 14 17.28 -8.17 14.96
N GLU A 15 15.99 -8.13 15.27
CA GLU A 15 14.94 -8.08 14.24
C GLU A 15 15.05 -6.82 13.38
N GLU A 16 15.27 -5.65 13.98
CA GLU A 16 15.46 -4.39 13.24
C GLU A 16 16.63 -4.49 12.25
N VAL A 17 17.76 -5.04 12.69
CA VAL A 17 18.96 -5.20 11.85
C VAL A 17 18.70 -6.24 10.76
N ALA A 18 18.12 -7.39 11.11
CA ALA A 18 17.79 -8.44 10.15
C ALA A 18 16.86 -7.92 9.04
N TYR A 19 15.83 -7.16 9.39
CA TYR A 19 14.94 -6.52 8.40
C TYR A 19 15.65 -5.48 7.53
N THR A 20 16.53 -4.69 8.12
CA THR A 20 17.30 -3.70 7.35
C THR A 20 18.10 -4.38 6.24
N TRP A 21 18.78 -5.50 6.56
CA TRP A 21 19.57 -6.23 5.58
C TRP A 21 18.71 -7.04 4.61
N PHE A 22 17.63 -7.66 5.09
CA PHE A 22 16.65 -8.33 4.25
C PHE A 22 16.13 -7.41 3.14
N ASN A 23 15.62 -6.23 3.51
CA ASN A 23 15.11 -5.27 2.55
C ASN A 23 16.17 -4.85 1.53
N ARG A 24 17.40 -4.59 1.98
CA ARG A 24 18.52 -4.19 1.10
C ARG A 24 18.95 -5.29 0.16
N PHE A 25 19.05 -6.52 0.64
CA PHE A 25 19.42 -7.64 -0.23
C PHE A 25 18.36 -7.90 -1.30
N ILE A 26 17.09 -7.86 -0.94
CA ILE A 26 15.99 -8.00 -1.90
C ILE A 26 16.03 -6.86 -2.92
N ALA A 27 16.21 -5.62 -2.47
CA ALA A 27 16.28 -4.46 -3.35
C ALA A 27 17.46 -4.56 -4.32
N LEU A 28 18.65 -4.86 -3.83
CA LEU A 28 19.85 -5.01 -4.66
C LEU A 28 19.71 -6.18 -5.64
N ARG A 29 19.15 -7.34 -5.21
CA ARG A 29 18.93 -8.48 -6.10
C ARG A 29 17.93 -8.14 -7.20
N TYR A 30 16.81 -7.51 -6.85
CA TYR A 30 15.84 -7.07 -7.85
C TYR A 30 16.46 -6.10 -8.86
N MET A 31 17.23 -5.11 -8.38
CA MET A 31 17.88 -4.13 -9.26
C MET A 31 18.98 -4.76 -10.10
N GLU A 32 19.71 -5.73 -9.56
CA GLU A 32 20.76 -6.47 -10.29
C GLU A 32 20.17 -7.26 -11.46
N VAL A 33 19.15 -8.07 -11.22
CA VAL A 33 18.52 -8.92 -12.26
C VAL A 33 17.88 -8.07 -13.37
N ASN A 34 17.24 -6.95 -13.00
CA ASN A 34 16.57 -6.06 -13.98
C ASN A 34 17.50 -5.00 -14.59
N ASN A 35 18.81 -5.02 -14.31
CA ASN A 35 19.77 -4.01 -14.78
C ASN A 35 19.37 -2.57 -14.39
N TYR A 36 18.88 -2.39 -13.16
CA TYR A 36 18.44 -1.10 -12.63
C TYR A 36 19.48 -0.41 -11.76
N LEU A 37 20.56 -1.11 -11.36
CA LEU A 37 21.66 -0.52 -10.60
C LEU A 37 22.32 0.62 -11.37
N PRO A 38 22.49 1.82 -10.79
CA PRO A 38 23.13 2.95 -11.43
C PRO A 38 24.58 2.65 -11.86
N GLN A 39 25.28 1.85 -11.09
CA GLN A 39 26.68 1.46 -11.29
C GLN A 39 26.86 0.41 -12.39
N ARG A 40 25.78 -0.27 -12.81
CA ARG A 40 25.76 -1.33 -13.84
C ARG A 40 26.70 -2.50 -13.58
N VAL A 41 26.92 -2.83 -12.30
CA VAL A 41 27.76 -3.95 -11.85
C VAL A 41 26.88 -4.88 -11.02
N ARG A 42 27.00 -6.18 -11.23
CA ARG A 42 26.28 -7.17 -10.42
C ARG A 42 26.90 -7.29 -9.02
N VAL A 43 26.06 -7.28 -8.01
CA VAL A 43 26.47 -7.18 -6.61
C VAL A 43 26.62 -8.55 -5.96
N PHE A 44 25.78 -9.51 -6.37
CA PHE A 44 25.75 -10.87 -5.82
C PHE A 44 26.25 -11.91 -6.80
N THR A 45 26.08 -11.70 -8.10
CA THR A 45 26.35 -12.70 -9.13
C THR A 45 27.29 -12.19 -10.22
N ASN A 46 27.67 -13.12 -11.10
CA ASN A 46 28.26 -12.84 -12.40
C ASN A 46 27.18 -12.90 -13.51
N GLU A 47 27.58 -12.71 -14.76
CA GLU A 47 26.66 -12.81 -15.92
C GLU A 47 26.03 -14.21 -16.07
N SER A 48 26.65 -15.26 -15.55
CA SER A 48 26.15 -16.63 -15.55
C SER A 48 25.23 -16.96 -14.36
N ASN A 49 24.85 -15.95 -13.56
CA ASN A 49 24.06 -16.09 -12.33
C ASN A 49 24.70 -17.00 -11.25
N GLU A 50 26.01 -17.11 -11.24
CA GLU A 50 26.74 -17.78 -10.18
C GLU A 50 27.07 -16.80 -9.05
N LEU A 51 27.15 -17.26 -7.78
CA LEU A 51 27.54 -16.46 -6.62
C LEU A 51 29.03 -16.03 -6.71
N GLN A 52 29.33 -15.23 -7.71
CA GLN A 52 30.63 -14.62 -7.99
C GLN A 52 30.44 -13.14 -8.29
N PRO A 53 30.33 -12.30 -7.25
CA PRO A 53 29.97 -10.89 -7.42
C PRO A 53 30.91 -10.14 -8.37
N GLU A 54 30.39 -9.57 -9.45
CA GLU A 54 31.18 -8.74 -10.38
C GLU A 54 31.82 -7.54 -9.69
N ILE A 55 31.16 -7.00 -8.66
CA ILE A 55 31.68 -5.90 -7.86
C ILE A 55 33.05 -6.20 -7.24
N LEU A 56 33.39 -7.48 -7.03
CA LEU A 56 34.71 -7.90 -6.58
C LEU A 56 35.75 -7.86 -7.69
N THR A 57 35.40 -8.32 -8.90
CA THR A 57 36.30 -8.30 -10.05
C THR A 57 36.55 -6.88 -10.53
N ASP A 58 35.55 -6.02 -10.44
CA ASP A 58 35.59 -4.62 -10.84
C ASP A 58 35.99 -3.66 -9.70
N ALA A 59 36.40 -4.16 -8.54
CA ALA A 59 36.64 -3.37 -7.33
C ALA A 59 37.54 -2.14 -7.52
N MET A 60 38.55 -2.24 -8.41
CA MET A 60 39.45 -1.12 -8.71
C MET A 60 38.87 -0.09 -9.69
N HIS A 61 37.91 -0.50 -10.49
CA HIS A 61 37.31 0.33 -11.55
C HIS A 61 35.98 0.95 -11.17
N ILE A 62 35.25 0.31 -10.25
CA ILE A 62 33.95 0.82 -9.80
C ILE A 62 34.08 2.20 -9.15
N GLU A 63 33.15 3.08 -9.46
CA GLU A 63 33.03 4.42 -8.87
C GLU A 63 31.84 4.45 -7.91
N LEU A 64 32.12 4.54 -6.61
CA LEU A 64 31.13 4.69 -5.54
C LEU A 64 31.53 5.90 -4.69
N ASP A 65 30.53 6.66 -4.27
CA ASP A 65 30.78 7.76 -3.34
C ASP A 65 31.30 7.22 -1.99
N GLY A 66 32.38 7.85 -1.51
CA GLY A 66 33.07 7.40 -0.29
C GLY A 66 33.95 6.16 -0.42
N LEU A 67 34.20 5.63 -1.64
CA LEU A 67 35.10 4.48 -1.83
C LEU A 67 36.57 4.87 -1.72
N ASP A 68 37.27 4.31 -0.72
CA ASP A 68 38.71 4.46 -0.57
C ASP A 68 39.46 3.42 -1.41
N LYS A 69 39.98 3.84 -2.57
CA LYS A 69 40.78 3.00 -3.49
C LYS A 69 42.05 2.43 -2.87
N GLN A 70 42.68 3.12 -1.91
CA GLN A 70 43.86 2.61 -1.21
C GLN A 70 43.49 1.45 -0.29
N LYS A 71 42.34 1.53 0.38
CA LYS A 71 41.81 0.42 1.18
C LYS A 71 41.45 -0.77 0.29
N VAL A 72 40.80 -0.56 -0.85
CA VAL A 72 40.51 -1.62 -1.83
C VAL A 72 41.79 -2.32 -2.27
N PHE A 73 42.82 -1.57 -2.64
CA PHE A 73 44.12 -2.12 -3.04
C PHE A 73 44.75 -3.00 -1.95
N LYS A 74 44.79 -2.53 -0.70
CA LYS A 74 45.33 -3.28 0.44
C LYS A 74 44.58 -4.60 0.70
N LEU A 75 43.24 -4.58 0.57
CA LEU A 75 42.43 -5.79 0.78
C LEU A 75 42.62 -6.80 -0.35
N LEU A 76 42.84 -6.34 -1.58
CA LEU A 76 43.19 -7.20 -2.72
C LEU A 76 44.56 -7.84 -2.54
N GLU A 77 45.60 -7.06 -2.15
CA GLU A 77 46.94 -7.58 -1.88
C GLU A 77 46.92 -8.60 -0.72
N GLY A 78 46.10 -8.36 0.32
CA GLY A 78 45.96 -9.28 1.45
C GLY A 78 45.15 -10.55 1.13
N ASN A 79 44.63 -10.70 -0.09
CA ASN A 79 43.73 -11.78 -0.52
C ASN A 79 42.54 -12.03 0.42
N ASN A 80 42.03 -10.94 1.05
CA ASN A 80 40.91 -11.00 1.98
C ASN A 80 39.60 -10.67 1.24
N LYS A 81 39.04 -11.65 0.52
CA LYS A 81 37.87 -11.50 -0.32
C LYS A 81 36.60 -11.12 0.46
N ASP A 82 36.39 -11.72 1.62
CA ASP A 82 35.19 -11.50 2.42
C ASP A 82 35.14 -10.08 2.98
N GLU A 83 36.27 -9.58 3.50
CA GLU A 83 36.37 -8.22 4.01
C GLU A 83 36.25 -7.20 2.88
N LEU A 84 36.85 -7.47 1.72
CA LEU A 84 36.71 -6.62 0.54
C LEU A 84 35.25 -6.57 0.09
N TYR A 85 34.57 -7.70 -0.01
CA TYR A 85 33.18 -7.78 -0.41
C TYR A 85 32.26 -7.01 0.56
N LYS A 86 32.43 -7.26 1.86
CA LYS A 86 31.69 -6.53 2.90
C LYS A 86 31.92 -5.02 2.79
N TYR A 87 33.15 -4.58 2.58
CA TYR A 87 33.47 -3.16 2.42
C TYR A 87 32.80 -2.55 1.17
N LEU A 88 32.88 -3.23 0.02
CA LEU A 88 32.23 -2.78 -1.21
C LEU A 88 30.71 -2.73 -1.09
N LEU A 89 30.10 -3.76 -0.50
CA LEU A 89 28.65 -3.82 -0.28
C LEU A 89 28.15 -2.68 0.62
N LEU A 90 28.87 -2.40 1.70
CA LEU A 90 28.55 -1.29 2.61
C LEU A 90 28.66 0.07 1.92
N THR A 91 29.75 0.27 1.14
CA THR A 91 29.96 1.50 0.39
C THR A 91 28.89 1.67 -0.68
N LEU A 92 28.54 0.61 -1.39
CA LEU A 92 27.44 0.63 -2.37
C LEU A 92 26.11 0.99 -1.71
N CYS A 93 25.76 0.37 -0.57
CA CYS A 93 24.53 0.72 0.14
C CYS A 93 24.48 2.18 0.56
N ASN A 94 25.62 2.77 0.94
CA ASN A 94 25.69 4.19 1.27
C ASN A 94 25.60 5.08 0.01
N ASP A 95 26.21 4.67 -1.09
CA ASP A 95 26.09 5.37 -2.38
C ASP A 95 24.65 5.34 -2.93
N MET A 96 23.93 4.23 -2.69
CA MET A 96 22.52 4.10 -3.07
C MET A 96 21.58 5.05 -2.33
N ASN A 97 21.98 5.62 -1.21
CA ASN A 97 21.19 6.62 -0.47
C ASN A 97 20.80 7.82 -1.33
N ARG A 98 21.69 8.30 -2.21
CA ARG A 98 21.40 9.44 -3.11
C ARG A 98 20.32 9.15 -4.15
N TYR A 99 20.07 7.87 -4.46
CA TYR A 99 19.09 7.42 -5.44
C TYR A 99 17.77 6.98 -4.83
N LEU A 100 17.85 6.32 -3.68
CA LEU A 100 16.71 5.72 -2.96
C LEU A 100 16.87 5.95 -1.45
N PRO A 101 16.73 7.20 -0.98
CA PRO A 101 17.04 7.57 0.41
C PRO A 101 16.19 6.82 1.45
N GLU A 102 14.92 6.56 1.15
CA GLU A 102 14.04 5.85 2.08
C GLU A 102 14.41 4.36 2.21
N MET A 103 14.97 3.75 1.17
CA MET A 103 15.37 2.35 1.18
C MET A 103 16.79 2.14 1.70
N PHE A 104 17.69 3.04 1.36
CA PHE A 104 19.12 2.99 1.68
C PHE A 104 19.54 4.13 2.62
N SER A 105 18.75 4.39 3.65
CA SER A 105 19.14 5.34 4.70
C SER A 105 20.53 5.01 5.25
N SER A 106 21.28 6.02 5.73
CA SER A 106 22.64 5.81 6.25
C SER A 106 22.66 4.72 7.32
N ILE A 107 23.60 3.78 7.19
CA ILE A 107 23.71 2.66 8.13
C ILE A 107 24.40 3.17 9.39
N SER A 108 23.71 3.09 10.53
CA SER A 108 24.34 3.32 11.82
C SER A 108 25.39 2.25 12.13
N ASP A 109 26.44 2.63 12.84
CA ASP A 109 27.59 1.75 13.15
C ASP A 109 27.18 0.40 13.75
N TYR A 110 26.13 0.35 14.58
CA TYR A 110 25.71 -0.91 15.20
C TYR A 110 25.03 -1.89 14.20
N LYS A 111 24.38 -1.40 13.17
CA LYS A 111 23.78 -2.24 12.11
C LYS A 111 24.86 -2.89 11.24
N THR A 112 25.98 -2.19 11.05
CA THR A 112 27.14 -2.71 10.35
C THR A 112 27.84 -3.82 11.15
N LEU A 113 27.93 -3.67 12.48
CA LEU A 113 28.56 -4.64 13.37
C LEU A 113 27.87 -6.00 13.37
N LEU A 114 26.57 -6.05 13.11
CA LEU A 114 25.78 -7.29 13.10
C LEU A 114 25.70 -7.93 11.71
N LEU A 115 26.28 -7.31 10.68
CA LEU A 115 26.38 -7.94 9.37
C LEU A 115 27.49 -9.01 9.42
N PRO A 116 27.21 -10.29 9.05
CA PRO A 116 28.21 -11.35 9.04
C PRO A 116 29.44 -11.00 8.19
N ASP A 117 30.60 -11.55 8.56
CA ASP A 117 31.84 -11.36 7.81
C ASP A 117 31.96 -12.32 6.62
N ASN A 118 31.29 -13.48 6.67
CA ASN A 118 31.31 -14.57 5.70
C ASN A 118 30.09 -14.57 4.76
N LEU A 119 29.80 -13.44 4.13
CA LEU A 119 28.61 -13.29 3.28
C LEU A 119 28.60 -14.17 2.03
N LEU A 120 29.79 -14.59 1.55
CA LEU A 120 29.96 -15.43 0.35
C LEU A 120 30.05 -16.94 0.68
N GLU A 121 29.77 -17.31 1.93
CA GLU A 121 29.82 -18.72 2.35
C GLU A 121 28.80 -19.57 1.62
N HIS A 122 29.22 -20.80 1.24
CA HIS A 122 28.32 -21.78 0.66
C HIS A 122 27.20 -22.14 1.67
N GLU A 123 25.97 -22.19 1.22
CA GLU A 123 24.75 -22.35 2.04
C GLU A 123 24.41 -21.14 2.93
N GLY A 124 25.14 -20.04 2.82
CA GLY A 124 24.82 -18.76 3.47
C GLY A 124 23.58 -18.07 2.90
N VAL A 125 23.21 -16.94 3.51
CA VAL A 125 21.99 -16.18 3.11
C VAL A 125 22.02 -15.74 1.65
N LEU A 126 23.16 -15.22 1.17
CA LEU A 126 23.28 -14.78 -0.22
C LEU A 126 23.29 -15.96 -1.20
N PHE A 127 23.93 -17.09 -0.81
CA PHE A 127 23.88 -18.30 -1.61
C PHE A 127 22.44 -18.78 -1.84
N ARG A 128 21.63 -18.80 -0.79
CA ARG A 128 20.21 -19.18 -0.90
C ARG A 128 19.39 -18.18 -1.70
N LEU A 129 19.61 -16.87 -1.50
CA LEU A 129 18.96 -15.83 -2.26
C LEU A 129 19.17 -15.96 -3.78
N VAL A 130 20.35 -16.41 -4.18
CA VAL A 130 20.72 -16.58 -5.59
C VAL A 130 20.26 -17.93 -6.16
N ASN A 131 20.42 -19.03 -5.39
CA ASN A 131 20.24 -20.37 -5.93
C ASN A 131 18.86 -20.98 -5.66
N ASP A 132 18.15 -20.56 -4.59
CA ASP A 132 16.82 -21.08 -4.28
C ASP A 132 15.70 -20.33 -5.05
N MET A 133 16.04 -19.25 -5.74
CA MET A 133 15.11 -18.43 -6.50
C MET A 133 15.66 -18.15 -7.91
N ASP A 134 14.97 -18.66 -8.93
CA ASP A 134 15.31 -18.42 -10.32
C ASP A 134 15.26 -16.93 -10.70
N GLU A 135 16.16 -16.47 -11.59
CA GLU A 135 16.16 -15.07 -12.06
C GLU A 135 14.84 -14.65 -12.69
N ASP A 136 14.16 -15.56 -13.40
CA ASP A 136 12.85 -15.28 -14.00
C ASP A 136 11.81 -14.83 -12.97
N THR A 137 11.95 -15.29 -11.71
CA THR A 137 11.07 -14.87 -10.60
C THR A 137 11.23 -13.39 -10.24
N TRP A 138 12.41 -12.83 -10.49
CA TRP A 138 12.74 -11.43 -10.24
C TRP A 138 12.50 -10.52 -11.43
N SER A 139 12.35 -11.09 -12.64
CA SER A 139 12.24 -10.32 -13.88
C SER A 139 10.89 -9.62 -13.96
N ASP A 140 10.88 -8.30 -14.02
CA ASP A 140 9.73 -7.40 -14.20
C ASP A 140 8.56 -7.58 -13.20
N GLN A 141 8.72 -8.46 -12.20
CA GLN A 141 7.68 -8.76 -11.21
C GLN A 141 7.96 -8.08 -9.86
N VAL A 142 7.72 -6.78 -9.78
CA VAL A 142 7.90 -6.01 -8.53
C VAL A 142 7.13 -6.63 -7.34
N GLN A 143 6.05 -7.35 -7.59
CA GLN A 143 5.22 -8.03 -6.59
C GLN A 143 5.96 -9.09 -5.76
N ILE A 144 7.06 -9.64 -6.29
CA ILE A 144 7.93 -10.60 -5.57
C ILE A 144 8.39 -10.02 -4.22
N ILE A 145 8.62 -8.72 -4.16
CA ILE A 145 9.06 -8.00 -2.96
C ILE A 145 8.01 -8.13 -1.85
N GLY A 146 6.75 -7.94 -2.17
CA GLY A 146 5.64 -8.08 -1.24
C GLY A 146 5.45 -9.52 -0.76
N TRP A 147 5.61 -10.50 -1.63
CA TRP A 147 5.52 -11.92 -1.28
C TRP A 147 6.63 -12.34 -0.34
N LEU A 148 7.89 -11.96 -0.60
CA LEU A 148 9.01 -12.25 0.28
C LEU A 148 8.82 -11.65 1.67
N TYR A 149 8.29 -10.44 1.75
CA TYR A 149 7.97 -9.81 3.02
C TYR A 149 6.86 -10.56 3.78
N GLN A 150 5.82 -11.01 3.10
CA GLN A 150 4.78 -11.84 3.72
C GLN A 150 5.34 -13.15 4.26
N TYR A 151 6.20 -13.83 3.49
CA TYR A 151 6.84 -15.07 3.93
C TYR A 151 7.74 -14.85 5.15
N TYR A 152 8.51 -13.79 5.15
CA TYR A 152 9.37 -13.44 6.28
C TYR A 152 8.56 -13.27 7.58
N ASN A 153 7.38 -12.67 7.49
CA ASN A 153 6.51 -12.43 8.65
C ASN A 153 5.61 -13.62 9.01
N SER A 154 5.64 -14.74 8.29
CA SER A 154 4.70 -15.86 8.50
C SER A 154 4.80 -16.48 9.90
N GLU A 155 6.01 -16.72 10.41
CA GLU A 155 6.22 -17.27 11.76
C GLU A 155 5.79 -16.31 12.86
N LEU A 156 6.09 -15.01 12.69
CA LEU A 156 5.65 -13.97 13.61
C LEU A 156 4.13 -13.87 13.63
N LYS A 157 3.50 -13.90 12.46
CA LYS A 157 2.05 -13.91 12.30
C LYS A 157 1.39 -15.07 13.05
N ASP A 158 1.90 -16.29 12.88
CA ASP A 158 1.38 -17.48 13.56
C ASP A 158 1.47 -17.37 15.09
N THR A 159 2.50 -16.71 15.58
CA THR A 159 2.71 -16.45 17.01
C THR A 159 1.75 -15.37 17.51
N VAL A 160 1.61 -14.28 16.76
CA VAL A 160 0.74 -13.14 17.11
C VAL A 160 -0.73 -13.54 17.07
N MET A 161 -1.17 -14.30 16.07
CA MET A 161 -2.57 -14.74 15.95
C MET A 161 -3.04 -15.64 17.10
N LYS A 162 -2.14 -16.22 17.87
CA LYS A 162 -2.48 -16.98 19.10
C LYS A 162 -2.71 -16.09 20.31
N LYS A 163 -2.35 -14.79 20.24
CA LYS A 163 -2.54 -13.83 21.33
C LYS A 163 -4.02 -13.44 21.44
N LYS A 164 -4.49 -13.25 22.66
CA LYS A 164 -5.87 -12.79 22.92
C LYS A 164 -6.06 -11.29 22.66
N ASN A 165 -5.01 -10.50 22.86
CA ASN A 165 -4.98 -9.06 22.63
C ASN A 165 -3.68 -8.73 21.88
N TYR A 166 -3.76 -7.84 20.90
CA TYR A 166 -2.61 -7.36 20.14
C TYR A 166 -2.08 -6.06 20.73
N THR A 167 -0.76 -5.92 20.76
CA THR A 167 -0.06 -4.66 21.02
C THR A 167 0.11 -3.91 19.70
N LYS A 168 0.53 -2.64 19.76
CA LYS A 168 0.83 -1.85 18.55
C LYS A 168 1.86 -2.53 17.64
N ASP A 169 2.84 -3.21 18.23
CA ASP A 169 3.91 -3.92 17.49
C ASP A 169 3.42 -5.24 16.86
N ASP A 170 2.30 -5.79 17.35
CA ASP A 170 1.67 -6.98 16.80
C ASP A 170 0.75 -6.68 15.61
N ILE A 171 0.23 -5.45 15.53
CA ILE A 171 -0.76 -5.05 14.49
C ILE A 171 -0.25 -5.32 13.09
N PRO A 172 0.98 -4.91 12.69
CA PRO A 172 1.49 -5.18 11.35
C PRO A 172 1.49 -6.67 11.01
N ALA A 173 2.02 -7.52 11.89
CA ALA A 173 2.09 -8.96 11.65
C ALA A 173 0.71 -9.63 11.62
N ALA A 174 -0.22 -9.20 12.49
CA ALA A 174 -1.58 -9.74 12.54
C ALA A 174 -2.43 -9.38 11.32
N THR A 175 -2.19 -8.22 10.72
CA THR A 175 -3.04 -7.63 9.66
C THR A 175 -2.44 -7.72 8.27
N GLN A 176 -1.20 -8.17 8.13
CA GLN A 176 -0.57 -8.39 6.84
C GLN A 176 -1.23 -9.53 6.06
N LEU A 177 -2.10 -9.15 5.15
CA LEU A 177 -2.78 -10.03 4.21
C LEU A 177 -2.48 -9.53 2.79
N PHE A 178 -1.68 -10.29 2.06
CA PHE A 178 -1.40 -9.96 0.67
C PHE A 178 -2.64 -10.22 -0.18
N THR A 179 -3.19 -9.16 -0.75
CA THR A 179 -4.38 -9.25 -1.59
C THR A 179 -4.03 -9.96 -2.90
N PRO A 180 -4.72 -11.04 -3.29
CA PRO A 180 -4.47 -11.69 -4.57
C PRO A 180 -4.55 -10.70 -5.74
N ASP A 181 -3.64 -10.81 -6.70
CA ASP A 181 -3.48 -9.90 -7.83
C ASP A 181 -4.79 -9.65 -8.59
N TRP A 182 -5.58 -10.69 -8.82
CA TRP A 182 -6.85 -10.55 -9.54
C TRP A 182 -7.88 -9.69 -8.79
N ILE A 183 -7.84 -9.66 -7.44
CA ILE A 183 -8.71 -8.81 -6.63
C ILE A 183 -8.21 -7.36 -6.67
N VAL A 184 -6.89 -7.16 -6.62
CA VAL A 184 -6.29 -5.82 -6.80
C VAL A 184 -6.70 -5.24 -8.15
N ARG A 185 -6.63 -6.05 -9.22
CA ARG A 185 -7.06 -5.65 -10.56
C ARG A 185 -8.54 -5.30 -10.58
N TYR A 186 -9.40 -6.17 -10.04
CA TYR A 186 -10.83 -5.87 -9.93
C TYR A 186 -11.08 -4.55 -9.21
N MET A 187 -10.45 -4.33 -8.05
CA MET A 187 -10.63 -3.13 -7.24
C MET A 187 -10.19 -1.88 -8.00
N THR A 188 -9.04 -1.91 -8.65
CA THR A 188 -8.45 -0.77 -9.35
C THR A 188 -9.16 -0.48 -10.67
N GLU A 189 -9.45 -1.50 -11.47
CA GLU A 189 -10.14 -1.33 -12.77
C GLU A 189 -11.57 -0.80 -12.58
N ASN A 190 -12.28 -1.20 -11.50
CA ASN A 190 -13.65 -0.77 -11.22
C ASN A 190 -13.77 0.49 -10.35
N SER A 191 -12.65 1.10 -9.97
CA SER A 191 -12.61 2.40 -9.29
C SER A 191 -11.82 3.43 -10.08
N LEU A 192 -10.50 3.34 -10.13
CA LEU A 192 -9.64 4.24 -10.91
C LEU A 192 -9.94 4.13 -12.42
N GLY A 193 -10.00 2.90 -12.94
CA GLY A 193 -10.36 2.66 -14.33
C GLY A 193 -11.75 3.19 -14.66
N ARG A 194 -12.72 2.94 -13.78
CA ARG A 194 -14.10 3.46 -13.93
C ARG A 194 -14.12 4.97 -14.00
N LEU A 195 -13.39 5.65 -13.14
CA LEU A 195 -13.32 7.11 -13.11
C LEU A 195 -12.90 7.68 -14.47
N TRP A 196 -11.90 7.07 -15.11
CA TRP A 196 -11.45 7.52 -16.44
C TRP A 196 -12.45 7.20 -17.54
N ILE A 197 -12.96 5.97 -17.59
CA ILE A 197 -13.94 5.53 -18.60
C ILE A 197 -15.22 6.37 -18.55
N ASP A 198 -15.68 6.76 -17.36
CA ASP A 198 -16.84 7.61 -17.20
C ASP A 198 -16.69 8.94 -17.94
N GLY A 199 -15.50 9.53 -17.92
CA GLY A 199 -15.19 10.76 -18.65
C GLY A 199 -14.76 10.54 -20.11
N HIS A 200 -14.24 9.35 -20.43
CA HIS A 200 -13.60 9.00 -21.70
C HIS A 200 -14.17 7.69 -22.26
N PRO A 201 -15.41 7.67 -22.76
CA PRO A 201 -16.11 6.44 -23.14
C PRO A 201 -15.50 5.69 -24.32
N ASN A 202 -14.62 6.33 -25.09
CA ASN A 202 -13.89 5.72 -26.21
C ASN A 202 -12.54 5.13 -25.82
N PHE A 203 -12.17 5.19 -24.56
CA PHE A 203 -10.92 4.63 -24.06
C PHE A 203 -10.88 3.12 -24.26
N ASP A 204 -9.79 2.61 -24.86
CA ASP A 204 -9.58 1.17 -25.02
C ASP A 204 -9.08 0.53 -23.72
N HIS A 205 -9.98 -0.18 -23.06
CA HIS A 205 -9.71 -0.92 -21.83
C HIS A 205 -9.77 -2.46 -22.04
N SER A 206 -9.56 -2.92 -23.23
CA SER A 206 -9.62 -4.35 -23.60
C SER A 206 -8.64 -5.22 -22.77
N ASN A 207 -7.54 -4.64 -22.28
CA ASN A 207 -6.57 -5.27 -21.41
C ASN A 207 -7.04 -5.42 -19.95
N TRP A 208 -8.08 -4.72 -19.54
CA TRP A 208 -8.60 -4.75 -18.16
C TRP A 208 -9.60 -5.90 -17.98
N LYS A 209 -9.05 -7.06 -17.68
CA LYS A 209 -9.80 -8.32 -17.63
C LYS A 209 -10.86 -8.39 -16.54
N TYR A 210 -10.75 -7.56 -15.51
CA TYR A 210 -11.63 -7.59 -14.34
C TYR A 210 -12.57 -6.39 -14.28
N TYR A 211 -12.53 -5.50 -15.26
CA TYR A 211 -13.46 -4.38 -15.40
C TYR A 211 -14.88 -4.89 -15.69
N LEU A 212 -15.87 -4.31 -15.04
CA LEU A 212 -17.29 -4.61 -15.20
C LEU A 212 -17.97 -3.57 -16.06
N GLU A 213 -18.45 -3.98 -17.20
CA GLU A 213 -19.24 -3.12 -18.07
C GLU A 213 -20.52 -2.65 -17.40
N GLU A 214 -20.97 -1.44 -17.76
CA GLU A 214 -22.25 -0.92 -17.27
C GLU A 214 -23.42 -1.76 -17.76
N ALA A 215 -24.33 -2.08 -16.85
CA ALA A 215 -25.60 -2.68 -17.21
C ALA A 215 -26.50 -1.64 -17.92
N LYS A 216 -27.49 -2.09 -18.69
CA LYS A 216 -28.53 -1.22 -19.25
C LYS A 216 -29.29 -0.51 -18.12
N ARG A 217 -29.50 0.79 -18.25
CA ARG A 217 -30.12 1.67 -17.24
C ARG A 217 -31.38 2.31 -17.79
N ASN A 218 -32.27 2.67 -16.86
CA ASN A 218 -33.41 3.54 -17.18
C ASN A 218 -32.92 4.97 -17.43
N GLN A 219 -33.71 5.78 -18.18
CA GLN A 219 -33.33 7.12 -18.58
C GLN A 219 -33.00 8.03 -17.38
N ASP A 220 -33.82 8.00 -16.33
CA ASP A 220 -33.62 8.80 -15.12
C ASP A 220 -32.28 8.53 -14.40
N VAL A 221 -31.85 7.27 -14.40
CA VAL A 221 -30.55 6.84 -13.85
C VAL A 221 -29.41 7.32 -14.75
N LEU A 222 -29.59 7.23 -16.08
CA LEU A 222 -28.59 7.73 -17.04
C LEU A 222 -28.37 9.23 -16.93
N GLU A 223 -29.42 10.00 -16.71
CA GLU A 223 -29.31 11.47 -16.53
C GLU A 223 -28.52 11.83 -15.25
N GLN A 224 -28.71 11.09 -14.17
CA GLN A 224 -27.93 11.28 -12.94
C GLN A 224 -26.47 10.86 -13.12
N LEU A 225 -26.21 9.70 -13.77
CA LEU A 225 -24.87 9.25 -14.10
C LEU A 225 -24.13 10.21 -15.01
N ASN A 226 -24.82 10.81 -16.00
CA ASN A 226 -24.20 11.76 -16.92
C ASN A 226 -23.64 12.98 -16.20
N LYS A 227 -24.25 13.42 -15.09
CA LYS A 227 -23.71 14.52 -14.26
C LYS A 227 -22.38 14.13 -13.59
N ILE A 228 -22.22 12.87 -13.20
CA ILE A 228 -20.96 12.36 -12.66
C ILE A 228 -19.93 12.28 -13.79
N LYS A 229 -20.30 11.70 -14.93
CA LYS A 229 -19.44 11.54 -16.11
C LYS A 229 -18.96 12.88 -16.68
N GLU A 230 -19.82 13.91 -16.66
CA GLU A 230 -19.44 15.26 -17.08
C GLU A 230 -18.39 15.89 -16.15
N GLU A 231 -18.41 15.61 -14.86
CA GLU A 231 -17.35 16.07 -13.95
C GLU A 231 -16.05 15.30 -14.18
N HIS A 232 -16.14 13.98 -14.33
CA HIS A 232 -14.97 13.14 -14.60
C HIS A 232 -14.31 13.47 -15.96
N SER A 233 -15.07 13.88 -16.97
CA SER A 233 -14.53 14.27 -18.29
C SER A 233 -13.66 15.53 -18.27
N LYS A 234 -13.73 16.29 -17.19
CA LYS A 234 -12.91 17.52 -17.01
C LYS A 234 -11.58 17.24 -16.33
N LEU A 235 -11.43 16.05 -15.73
CA LEU A 235 -10.20 15.67 -15.03
C LEU A 235 -9.06 15.41 -16.04
N LYS A 236 -7.91 15.96 -15.73
CA LYS A 236 -6.66 15.62 -16.43
C LYS A 236 -5.96 14.50 -15.68
N PRO A 237 -5.13 13.68 -16.34
CA PRO A 237 -4.42 12.60 -15.68
C PRO A 237 -3.67 13.04 -14.42
N GLU A 238 -2.95 14.18 -14.49
CA GLU A 238 -2.16 14.72 -13.38
C GLU A 238 -2.98 15.27 -12.21
N GLU A 239 -4.29 15.40 -12.35
CA GLU A 239 -5.20 15.88 -11.30
C GLU A 239 -5.85 14.75 -10.50
N ILE A 240 -5.77 13.52 -11.02
CA ILE A 240 -6.35 12.32 -10.38
C ILE A 240 -5.51 11.93 -9.16
N ARG A 241 -6.13 11.87 -7.99
CA ARG A 241 -5.49 11.47 -6.74
C ARG A 241 -6.03 10.14 -6.25
N VAL A 242 -5.14 9.17 -6.11
CA VAL A 242 -5.44 7.80 -5.65
C VAL A 242 -4.72 7.55 -4.33
N ILE A 243 -5.44 7.13 -3.30
CA ILE A 243 -4.83 6.78 -2.02
C ILE A 243 -5.11 5.33 -1.63
N ASP A 244 -4.06 4.68 -1.08
CA ASP A 244 -4.19 3.50 -0.23
C ASP A 244 -3.80 3.89 1.22
N PRO A 245 -4.78 4.06 2.14
CA PRO A 245 -4.51 4.45 3.51
C PRO A 245 -3.95 3.32 4.40
N CYS A 246 -3.81 2.10 3.89
CA CYS A 246 -3.21 0.93 4.54
C CYS A 246 -2.37 0.18 3.53
N MET A 247 -1.38 0.85 2.92
CA MET A 247 -0.76 0.38 1.68
C MET A 247 0.10 -0.88 1.82
N GLY A 248 0.50 -1.25 3.03
CA GLY A 248 1.40 -2.38 3.24
C GLY A 248 2.68 -2.23 2.41
N SER A 249 3.05 -3.28 1.67
CA SER A 249 4.17 -3.27 0.71
C SER A 249 3.84 -2.61 -0.65
N GLY A 250 2.71 -1.91 -0.78
CA GLY A 250 2.35 -1.10 -1.95
C GLY A 250 1.73 -1.86 -3.12
N HIS A 251 1.32 -3.11 -2.95
CA HIS A 251 0.83 -3.95 -4.03
C HIS A 251 -0.35 -3.34 -4.82
N ILE A 252 -1.31 -2.72 -4.13
CA ILE A 252 -2.44 -2.03 -4.77
C ILE A 252 -1.95 -0.83 -5.58
N LEU A 253 -1.05 -0.03 -5.01
CA LEU A 253 -0.51 1.16 -5.68
C LEU A 253 0.37 0.81 -6.90
N VAL A 254 1.08 -0.33 -6.86
CA VAL A 254 1.85 -0.83 -8.01
C VAL A 254 0.95 -1.11 -9.21
N TYR A 255 -0.23 -1.73 -9.00
CA TYR A 255 -1.16 -1.94 -10.11
C TYR A 255 -1.92 -0.65 -10.48
N ALA A 256 -2.22 0.22 -9.52
CA ALA A 256 -2.77 1.54 -9.81
C ALA A 256 -1.83 2.36 -10.71
N PHE A 257 -0.51 2.18 -10.55
CA PHE A 257 0.49 2.77 -11.45
C PHE A 257 0.30 2.30 -12.91
N ASP A 258 0.06 1.01 -13.15
CA ASP A 258 -0.18 0.48 -14.49
C ASP A 258 -1.45 1.08 -15.13
N VAL A 259 -2.55 1.13 -14.36
CA VAL A 259 -3.80 1.74 -14.83
C VAL A 259 -3.62 3.24 -15.13
N LEU A 260 -2.85 3.96 -14.31
CA LEU A 260 -2.50 5.36 -14.59
C LEU A 260 -1.64 5.50 -15.84
N MET A 261 -0.68 4.61 -16.07
CA MET A 261 0.10 4.63 -17.31
C MET A 261 -0.77 4.50 -18.56
N ASP A 262 -1.80 3.61 -18.53
CA ASP A 262 -2.76 3.50 -19.62
C ASP A 262 -3.57 4.79 -19.80
N ILE A 263 -4.01 5.41 -18.70
CA ILE A 263 -4.71 6.71 -18.69
C ILE A 263 -3.83 7.82 -19.30
N TYR A 264 -2.57 7.91 -18.90
CA TYR A 264 -1.65 8.93 -19.40
C TYR A 264 -1.33 8.75 -20.89
N ARG A 265 -1.22 7.48 -21.35
CA ARG A 265 -1.04 7.17 -22.77
C ARG A 265 -2.23 7.57 -23.61
N ASP A 266 -3.46 7.33 -23.11
CA ASP A 266 -4.68 7.79 -23.75
C ASP A 266 -4.72 9.32 -23.90
N ALA A 267 -4.23 10.04 -22.90
CA ALA A 267 -4.07 11.49 -22.94
C ALA A 267 -2.86 11.98 -23.75
N GLY A 268 -2.09 11.10 -24.39
CA GLY A 268 -1.00 11.44 -25.29
C GLY A 268 0.35 11.74 -24.63
N TRP A 269 0.55 11.37 -23.36
CA TRP A 269 1.81 11.56 -22.66
C TRP A 269 2.86 10.51 -23.05
N SER A 270 4.14 10.90 -22.98
CA SER A 270 5.23 9.93 -23.09
C SER A 270 5.32 9.08 -21.82
N ASP A 271 5.73 7.80 -21.92
CA ASP A 271 5.91 6.90 -20.77
C ASP A 271 6.86 7.50 -19.72
N ARG A 272 7.89 8.21 -20.20
CA ARG A 272 8.88 8.87 -19.33
C ARG A 272 8.26 9.96 -18.47
N ASP A 273 7.49 10.85 -19.08
CA ASP A 273 6.91 12.00 -18.38
C ASP A 273 5.71 11.56 -17.54
N ALA A 274 4.90 10.61 -18.05
CA ALA A 274 3.82 9.97 -17.32
C ALA A 274 4.32 9.32 -16.03
N SER A 275 5.37 8.49 -16.09
CA SER A 275 5.88 7.79 -14.91
C SER A 275 6.37 8.73 -13.81
N LYS A 276 6.96 9.88 -14.17
CA LYS A 276 7.35 10.91 -13.21
C LYS A 276 6.13 11.60 -12.61
N SER A 277 5.17 12.01 -13.45
CA SER A 277 3.94 12.68 -13.01
C SER A 277 3.11 11.80 -12.07
N ILE A 278 3.04 10.49 -12.34
CA ILE A 278 2.34 9.52 -11.47
C ILE A 278 2.91 9.52 -10.06
N LEU A 279 4.24 9.53 -9.91
CA LEU A 279 4.88 9.58 -8.59
C LEU A 279 4.58 10.88 -7.85
N GLU A 280 4.66 12.01 -8.55
CA GLU A 280 4.55 13.33 -7.96
C GLU A 280 3.10 13.76 -7.68
N ASN A 281 2.13 13.30 -8.48
CA ASN A 281 0.78 13.86 -8.48
C ASN A 281 -0.34 12.87 -8.16
N ASN A 282 -0.18 11.58 -8.47
CA ASN A 282 -1.32 10.67 -8.49
C ASN A 282 -1.38 9.67 -7.34
N LEU A 283 -0.25 9.06 -6.97
CA LEU A 283 -0.23 7.98 -5.99
C LEU A 283 0.09 8.49 -4.59
N TYR A 284 -0.78 8.14 -3.65
CA TYR A 284 -0.66 8.47 -2.24
C TYR A 284 -0.80 7.21 -1.40
N GLY A 285 -0.01 7.09 -0.34
CA GLY A 285 -0.07 5.93 0.55
C GLY A 285 0.29 6.27 1.99
N LEU A 286 -0.38 5.62 2.93
CA LEU A 286 -0.09 5.70 4.36
C LEU A 286 0.20 4.31 4.91
N GLU A 287 1.22 4.17 5.74
CA GLU A 287 1.60 2.92 6.38
C GLU A 287 2.10 3.17 7.81
N ILE A 288 1.77 2.29 8.75
CA ILE A 288 2.24 2.36 10.15
C ILE A 288 3.55 1.59 10.37
N ASP A 289 3.81 0.56 9.54
CA ASP A 289 5.03 -0.24 9.60
C ASP A 289 6.10 0.34 8.66
N GLU A 290 7.16 0.87 9.25
CA GLU A 290 8.32 1.44 8.54
C GLU A 290 8.90 0.46 7.52
N ARG A 291 8.90 -0.83 7.83
CA ARG A 291 9.46 -1.89 6.97
C ARG A 291 8.62 -2.09 5.70
N ALA A 292 7.31 -2.15 5.86
CA ALA A 292 6.37 -2.22 4.75
C ALA A 292 6.42 -0.93 3.89
N TYR A 293 6.52 0.23 4.55
CA TYR A 293 6.69 1.51 3.88
C TYR A 293 7.92 1.54 2.96
N HIS A 294 9.09 1.11 3.46
CA HIS A 294 10.32 1.06 2.65
C HIS A 294 10.17 0.18 1.41
N LEU A 295 9.49 -0.97 1.56
CA LEU A 295 9.23 -1.87 0.43
C LEU A 295 8.22 -1.27 -0.56
N ALA A 296 7.16 -0.61 -0.08
CA ALA A 296 6.21 0.09 -0.94
C ALA A 296 6.89 1.20 -1.74
N TYR A 297 7.69 2.03 -1.08
CA TYR A 297 8.49 3.06 -1.73
C TYR A 297 9.39 2.45 -2.81
N PHE A 298 10.14 1.39 -2.47
CA PHE A 298 11.02 0.71 -3.42
C PHE A 298 10.24 0.13 -4.61
N ALA A 299 9.13 -0.57 -4.36
CA ALA A 299 8.31 -1.20 -5.39
C ALA A 299 7.77 -0.16 -6.40
N ILE A 300 7.26 0.97 -5.90
CA ILE A 300 6.76 2.06 -6.74
C ILE A 300 7.89 2.73 -7.53
N MET A 301 9.06 2.95 -6.92
CA MET A 301 10.22 3.49 -7.62
C MET A 301 10.74 2.55 -8.71
N MET A 302 10.75 1.24 -8.47
CA MET A 302 11.14 0.25 -9.47
C MET A 302 10.11 0.17 -10.61
N LYS A 303 8.81 0.30 -10.30
CA LYS A 303 7.77 0.40 -11.30
C LYS A 303 7.97 1.62 -12.21
N ALA A 304 8.28 2.78 -11.64
CA ALA A 304 8.62 3.97 -12.43
C ALA A 304 9.92 3.80 -13.22
N ARG A 305 10.93 3.09 -12.66
CA ARG A 305 12.21 2.80 -13.31
C ARG A 305 12.04 1.97 -14.58
N PHE A 306 11.08 1.05 -14.60
CA PHE A 306 10.72 0.28 -15.78
C PHE A 306 10.36 1.19 -16.97
N TYR A 307 9.56 2.22 -16.73
CA TYR A 307 9.13 3.17 -17.78
C TYR A 307 10.13 4.31 -18.03
N ASN A 308 10.92 4.67 -17.02
CA ASN A 308 11.85 5.79 -17.07
C ASN A 308 13.21 5.43 -16.47
N ARG A 309 14.16 5.04 -17.31
CA ARG A 309 15.51 4.64 -16.88
C ARG A 309 16.29 5.70 -16.11
N ARG A 310 15.87 6.97 -16.14
CA ARG A 310 16.54 8.08 -15.45
C ARG A 310 15.82 8.51 -14.16
N ILE A 311 14.73 7.86 -13.79
CA ILE A 311 13.90 8.31 -12.66
C ILE A 311 14.66 8.40 -11.33
N LEU A 312 15.60 7.48 -11.08
CA LEU A 312 16.43 7.47 -9.88
C LEU A 312 17.41 8.66 -9.81
N SER A 313 17.73 9.29 -10.93
CA SER A 313 18.58 10.50 -10.98
C SER A 313 17.76 11.79 -11.01
N CYS A 314 16.44 11.70 -10.99
CA CYS A 314 15.53 12.82 -10.88
C CYS A 314 15.21 13.03 -9.41
N ASN A 315 15.26 14.26 -8.92
CA ASN A 315 14.77 14.56 -7.58
C ASN A 315 13.22 14.52 -7.60
N THR A 316 12.66 13.30 -7.53
CA THR A 316 11.21 13.06 -7.64
C THR A 316 10.63 12.81 -6.25
N GLU A 317 9.68 13.64 -5.86
CA GLU A 317 8.95 13.45 -4.61
C GLU A 317 7.88 12.36 -4.79
N VAL A 318 7.80 11.47 -3.80
CA VAL A 318 6.79 10.40 -3.75
C VAL A 318 5.86 10.68 -2.57
N ASN A 319 4.55 10.58 -2.81
CA ASN A 319 3.56 10.87 -1.76
C ASN A 319 3.20 9.62 -0.93
N LEU A 320 4.18 8.79 -0.64
CA LEU A 320 4.08 7.70 0.32
C LEU A 320 4.63 8.16 1.66
N VAL A 321 3.94 7.84 2.75
CA VAL A 321 4.30 8.34 4.07
C VAL A 321 4.16 7.24 5.11
N GLU A 322 5.23 7.04 5.89
CA GLU A 322 5.16 6.32 7.14
C GLU A 322 4.48 7.20 8.20
N ILE A 323 3.50 6.66 8.89
CA ILE A 323 2.88 7.33 10.03
C ILE A 323 3.83 7.28 11.21
N ARG A 324 4.34 8.43 11.63
CA ARG A 324 5.31 8.61 12.70
C ARG A 324 4.67 9.20 13.95
N GLU A 325 5.14 8.74 15.10
CA GLU A 325 4.76 9.29 16.39
C GLU A 325 5.59 10.55 16.71
N SER A 326 4.94 11.53 17.31
CA SER A 326 5.58 12.77 17.78
C SER A 326 6.12 12.64 19.21
N ASN A 327 6.79 11.53 19.54
CA ASN A 327 7.31 11.23 20.88
C ASN A 327 8.53 12.10 21.26
N TYR A 328 8.53 13.36 20.86
CA TYR A 328 9.61 14.29 21.14
C TYR A 328 9.19 15.24 22.26
N ASP A 329 10.01 15.33 23.30
CA ASP A 329 9.97 16.48 24.20
C ASP A 329 10.57 17.67 23.43
N VAL A 330 9.71 18.57 23.02
CA VAL A 330 10.08 19.82 22.36
C VAL A 330 9.91 20.92 23.38
N ASP A 331 11.00 21.63 23.63
CA ASP A 331 10.97 22.78 24.54
C ASP A 331 10.03 23.87 24.00
N ASP A 332 9.28 24.50 24.88
CA ASP A 332 8.31 25.54 24.49
C ASP A 332 8.99 26.70 23.74
N ASP A 333 10.21 27.05 24.11
CA ASP A 333 11.01 28.09 23.45
C ASP A 333 11.27 27.76 21.97
N VAL A 334 11.45 26.48 21.64
CA VAL A 334 11.65 26.03 20.26
C VAL A 334 10.36 26.16 19.45
N ILE A 335 9.21 25.85 20.06
CA ILE A 335 7.91 25.97 19.38
C ILE A 335 7.50 27.43 19.16
N GLU A 336 7.93 28.35 20.01
CA GLU A 336 7.69 29.79 19.84
C GLU A 336 8.22 30.34 18.50
N HIS A 337 9.23 29.72 17.89
CA HIS A 337 9.73 30.08 16.55
C HIS A 337 8.69 29.86 15.44
N LEU A 338 7.63 29.06 15.68
CA LEU A 338 6.50 28.91 14.75
C LEU A 338 5.58 30.13 14.72
N GLY A 339 5.71 31.08 15.68
CA GLY A 339 4.94 32.31 15.72
C GLY A 339 3.43 32.06 15.77
N GLU A 340 2.67 32.59 14.82
CA GLU A 340 1.22 32.44 14.76
C GLU A 340 0.78 30.97 14.56
N CYS A 341 1.63 30.13 13.95
CA CYS A 341 1.38 28.70 13.73
C CYS A 341 1.63 27.81 14.96
N LYS A 342 2.11 28.36 16.10
CA LYS A 342 2.45 27.57 17.28
C LYS A 342 1.31 26.71 17.83
N ASN A 343 0.09 27.22 17.82
CA ASN A 343 -1.09 26.46 18.27
C ASN A 343 -1.34 25.23 17.40
N LEU A 344 -1.16 25.35 16.09
CA LEU A 344 -1.23 24.22 15.16
C LEU A 344 -0.07 23.25 15.39
N GLY A 345 1.13 23.76 15.70
CA GLY A 345 2.29 22.94 16.08
C GLY A 345 1.99 22.07 17.31
N TYR A 346 1.51 22.64 18.40
CA TYR A 346 1.09 21.89 19.61
C TYR A 346 -0.03 20.88 19.30
N TYR A 347 -1.01 21.29 18.48
CA TYR A 347 -2.09 20.41 18.08
C TYR A 347 -1.56 19.18 17.35
N LEU A 348 -0.65 19.33 16.39
CA LEU A 348 -0.04 18.23 15.64
C LEU A 348 0.79 17.32 16.54
N LEU A 349 1.63 17.90 17.42
CA LEU A 349 2.41 17.13 18.39
C LEU A 349 1.50 16.27 19.28
N ASN A 350 0.43 16.84 19.82
CA ASN A 350 -0.51 16.09 20.66
C ASN A 350 -1.28 15.02 19.90
N THR A 351 -1.73 15.32 18.67
CA THR A 351 -2.51 14.39 17.85
C THR A 351 -1.68 13.19 17.40
N PHE A 352 -0.40 13.40 17.11
CA PHE A 352 0.49 12.34 16.64
C PHE A 352 1.28 11.63 17.74
N LYS A 353 1.02 11.92 19.01
CA LYS A 353 1.75 11.31 20.13
C LYS A 353 1.71 9.78 20.15
N GLU A 354 0.58 9.19 19.76
CA GLU A 354 0.39 7.73 19.62
C GLU A 354 -0.11 7.39 18.19
N ALA A 355 0.44 8.04 17.18
CA ALA A 355 -0.07 7.95 15.81
C ALA A 355 -0.03 6.53 15.25
N LYS A 356 0.97 5.71 15.60
CA LYS A 356 1.08 4.32 15.15
C LYS A 356 -0.03 3.41 15.71
N GLU A 357 -0.59 3.75 16.89
CA GLU A 357 -1.75 3.02 17.43
C GLU A 357 -3.01 3.26 16.59
N PHE A 358 -3.21 4.49 16.12
CA PHE A 358 -4.42 4.89 15.39
C PHE A 358 -4.27 4.76 13.88
N GLY A 359 -3.08 4.93 13.35
CA GLY A 359 -2.84 4.89 11.92
C GLY A 359 -3.66 5.94 11.16
N SER A 360 -4.09 5.59 9.96
CA SER A 360 -4.84 6.48 9.07
C SER A 360 -6.31 6.70 9.44
N ILE A 361 -6.81 6.07 10.53
CA ILE A 361 -8.13 6.42 11.08
C ILE A 361 -8.12 7.75 11.86
N LEU A 362 -6.94 8.33 12.14
CA LEU A 362 -6.84 9.66 12.73
C LEU A 362 -7.61 10.67 11.89
N ASN A 363 -8.43 11.46 12.58
CA ASN A 363 -9.20 12.54 11.97
C ASN A 363 -8.69 13.87 12.54
N LEU A 364 -8.08 14.69 11.67
CA LEU A 364 -7.52 15.96 12.06
C LEU A 364 -8.55 17.08 11.89
N ASP A 365 -8.59 17.97 12.86
CA ASP A 365 -9.42 19.18 12.86
C ASP A 365 -8.55 20.39 12.45
N CYS A 366 -8.04 20.32 11.22
CA CYS A 366 -7.31 21.44 10.59
C CYS A 366 -7.51 21.38 9.07
N SER A 367 -7.31 22.52 8.41
CA SER A 367 -7.43 22.61 6.95
C SER A 367 -6.09 22.47 6.24
N ILE A 368 -6.14 22.22 4.94
CA ILE A 368 -4.92 22.14 4.11
C ILE A 368 -4.22 23.52 4.03
N GLU A 369 -4.98 24.60 4.08
CA GLU A 369 -4.47 25.98 4.09
C GLU A 369 -3.65 26.22 5.34
N GLN A 370 -4.15 25.87 6.54
CA GLN A 370 -3.43 26.00 7.80
C GLN A 370 -2.12 25.18 7.80
N LEU A 371 -2.17 23.96 7.24
CA LEU A 371 -0.95 23.15 7.10
C LEU A 371 0.07 23.80 6.13
N ASN A 372 -0.39 24.44 5.06
CA ASN A 372 0.48 25.14 4.13
C ASN A 372 1.09 26.41 4.76
N GLU A 373 0.34 27.13 5.60
CA GLU A 373 0.87 28.26 6.38
C GLU A 373 2.01 27.81 7.29
N LEU A 374 1.86 26.67 7.98
CA LEU A 374 2.91 26.10 8.82
C LEU A 374 4.14 25.64 7.98
N VAL A 375 3.94 25.08 6.78
CA VAL A 375 5.06 24.76 5.87
C VAL A 375 5.83 26.03 5.49
N ASN A 376 5.13 27.09 5.07
CA ASN A 376 5.76 28.35 4.70
C ASN A 376 6.56 28.93 5.88
N LYS A 377 6.02 28.78 7.11
CA LYS A 377 6.72 29.22 8.32
C LYS A 377 8.00 28.42 8.59
N LEU A 378 7.96 27.08 8.40
CA LEU A 378 9.16 26.26 8.52
C LEU A 378 10.21 26.60 7.45
N ASP A 379 9.80 26.93 6.24
CA ASP A 379 10.71 27.39 5.19
C ASP A 379 11.38 28.73 5.55
N GLU A 380 10.67 29.65 6.20
CA GLU A 380 11.25 30.87 6.74
C GLU A 380 12.27 30.55 7.85
N VAL A 381 11.90 29.68 8.79
CA VAL A 381 12.78 29.22 9.86
C VAL A 381 14.04 28.56 9.29
N ASN A 382 13.92 27.72 8.28
CA ASN A 382 15.05 27.09 7.59
C ASN A 382 16.01 28.11 6.95
N LYS A 383 15.47 29.16 6.37
CA LYS A 383 16.32 30.26 5.83
C LYS A 383 17.09 30.99 6.94
N ILE A 384 16.46 31.21 8.08
CA ILE A 384 17.07 31.89 9.24
C ILE A 384 18.14 30.99 9.90
N SER A 385 17.91 29.67 9.99
CA SER A 385 18.85 28.71 10.57
C SER A 385 20.24 28.74 9.91
N ASN A 386 20.34 29.18 8.66
CA ASN A 386 21.61 29.32 7.95
C ASN A 386 22.44 30.55 8.35
N TYR A 387 21.88 31.48 9.17
CA TYR A 387 22.51 32.77 9.51
C TYR A 387 22.55 33.10 11.00
N GLY A 388 21.98 32.24 11.89
CA GLY A 388 21.87 32.46 13.33
C GLY A 388 23.11 32.04 14.15
N SER A 389 23.02 32.15 15.46
CA SER A 389 24.02 31.60 16.39
C SER A 389 24.00 30.06 16.36
N LEU A 390 25.10 29.38 16.71
CA LEU A 390 25.20 27.92 16.70
C LEU A 390 24.13 27.21 17.56
N ILE A 391 23.69 27.83 18.64
CA ILE A 391 22.68 27.28 19.56
C ILE A 391 21.29 27.40 18.91
N ASP A 392 20.96 28.60 18.42
CA ASP A 392 19.68 28.82 17.70
C ASP A 392 19.55 27.94 16.47
N GLN A 393 20.67 27.72 15.77
CA GLN A 393 20.69 26.82 14.59
C GLN A 393 20.31 25.37 14.93
N ALA A 394 20.82 24.83 16.04
CA ALA A 394 20.52 23.44 16.45
C ALA A 394 19.03 23.26 16.79
N ASP A 395 18.44 24.23 17.49
CA ASP A 395 17.02 24.20 17.84
C ASP A 395 16.11 24.35 16.62
N LEU A 396 16.46 25.23 15.69
CA LEU A 396 15.71 25.43 14.45
C LEU A 396 15.79 24.19 13.52
N ILE A 397 16.94 23.54 13.42
CA ILE A 397 17.10 22.28 12.66
C ILE A 397 16.25 21.18 13.32
N LYS A 398 16.31 21.05 14.65
CA LYS A 398 15.47 20.08 15.39
C LYS A 398 13.97 20.31 15.13
N LEU A 399 13.53 21.56 15.12
CA LEU A 399 12.15 21.93 14.82
C LEU A 399 11.73 21.44 13.41
N ILE A 400 12.56 21.71 12.41
CA ILE A 400 12.33 21.30 11.02
C ILE A 400 12.25 19.78 10.90
N ASP A 401 13.20 19.07 11.50
CA ASP A 401 13.26 17.60 11.48
C ASP A 401 12.04 16.94 12.13
N ILE A 402 11.49 17.57 13.18
CA ILE A 402 10.28 17.08 13.85
C ILE A 402 9.03 17.35 13.01
N PHE A 403 8.87 18.59 12.51
CA PHE A 403 7.61 18.97 11.89
C PHE A 403 7.46 18.54 10.43
N ASN A 404 8.54 18.42 9.65
CA ASN A 404 8.45 17.99 8.26
C ASN A 404 7.72 16.64 8.07
N PRO A 405 8.09 15.55 8.79
CA PRO A 405 7.35 14.29 8.65
C PRO A 405 5.91 14.39 9.18
N LEU A 406 5.67 15.13 10.26
CA LEU A 406 4.32 15.34 10.81
C LEU A 406 3.41 16.10 9.84
N LEU A 407 3.96 17.09 9.14
CA LEU A 407 3.23 17.84 8.11
C LEU A 407 2.91 17.00 6.87
N LYS A 408 3.87 16.17 6.42
CA LYS A 408 3.62 15.26 5.30
C LYS A 408 2.44 14.33 5.61
N GLN A 409 2.45 13.66 6.76
CA GLN A 409 1.35 12.77 7.14
C GLN A 409 0.04 13.53 7.42
N ALA A 410 0.08 14.72 8.03
CA ALA A 410 -1.09 15.55 8.26
C ALA A 410 -1.77 15.95 6.94
N LYS A 411 -0.98 16.37 5.94
CA LYS A 411 -1.50 16.72 4.60
C LYS A 411 -2.24 15.55 3.97
N LEU A 412 -1.68 14.34 4.00
CA LEU A 412 -2.34 13.15 3.43
C LEU A 412 -3.62 12.79 4.21
N LEU A 413 -3.64 12.97 5.52
CA LEU A 413 -4.81 12.69 6.36
C LEU A 413 -5.97 13.68 6.17
N VAL A 414 -5.69 14.92 5.75
CA VAL A 414 -6.71 15.98 5.53
C VAL A 414 -7.17 16.07 4.08
N GLN A 415 -6.29 15.75 3.14
CA GLN A 415 -6.54 15.83 1.70
C GLN A 415 -7.69 14.93 1.26
N LYS A 416 -8.36 15.32 0.16
CA LYS A 416 -9.41 14.54 -0.50
C LYS A 416 -8.91 13.92 -1.79
N TYR A 417 -9.41 12.72 -2.08
CA TYR A 417 -8.95 11.87 -3.17
C TYR A 417 -10.09 11.53 -4.12
N ASP A 418 -9.77 11.38 -5.40
CA ASP A 418 -10.73 10.95 -6.42
C ASP A 418 -11.04 9.46 -6.27
N VAL A 419 -10.01 8.68 -5.88
CA VAL A 419 -10.13 7.24 -5.68
C VAL A 419 -9.44 6.81 -4.38
N VAL A 420 -10.12 5.96 -3.62
CA VAL A 420 -9.59 5.32 -2.42
C VAL A 420 -9.63 3.80 -2.63
N ILE A 421 -8.50 3.13 -2.57
CA ILE A 421 -8.41 1.67 -2.76
C ILE A 421 -7.59 1.08 -1.61
N THR A 422 -8.13 0.12 -0.86
CA THR A 422 -7.39 -0.43 0.27
C THR A 422 -7.86 -1.81 0.71
N ASN A 423 -6.95 -2.52 1.38
CA ASN A 423 -7.22 -3.69 2.19
C ASN A 423 -6.92 -3.35 3.66
N PRO A 424 -7.91 -2.91 4.46
CA PRO A 424 -7.68 -2.48 5.84
C PRO A 424 -7.51 -3.66 6.81
N PRO A 425 -7.04 -3.43 8.05
CA PRO A 425 -6.96 -4.45 9.08
C PRO A 425 -8.33 -5.01 9.49
N TYR A 426 -8.41 -6.34 9.72
CA TYR A 426 -9.61 -7.06 10.15
C TYR A 426 -9.50 -7.46 11.62
N MET A 427 -9.81 -6.53 12.51
CA MET A 427 -9.73 -6.74 13.94
C MET A 427 -10.59 -5.75 14.72
N ALA A 428 -11.00 -6.15 15.93
CA ALA A 428 -11.66 -5.22 16.84
C ALA A 428 -10.69 -4.10 17.28
N PRO A 429 -11.19 -2.86 17.47
CA PRO A 429 -10.38 -1.79 18.02
C PRO A 429 -9.73 -2.15 19.35
N SER A 430 -8.46 -1.79 19.54
CA SER A 430 -7.72 -2.00 20.78
C SER A 430 -8.39 -1.24 21.95
N PRO A 431 -8.05 -1.57 23.21
CA PRO A 431 -8.55 -0.80 24.37
C PRO A 431 -8.27 0.71 24.28
N LYS A 432 -7.14 1.11 23.70
CA LYS A 432 -6.78 2.52 23.48
C LYS A 432 -7.57 3.16 22.35
N GLN A 433 -7.81 2.44 21.27
CA GLN A 433 -8.58 2.92 20.11
C GLN A 433 -10.08 3.05 20.41
N LYS A 434 -10.64 2.21 21.29
CA LYS A 434 -12.10 2.17 21.56
C LYS A 434 -12.73 3.52 21.86
N PRO A 435 -12.21 4.36 22.79
CA PRO A 435 -12.81 5.67 23.06
C PRO A 435 -12.81 6.60 21.85
N PHE A 436 -11.72 6.61 21.10
CA PHE A 436 -11.57 7.39 19.87
C PHE A 436 -12.57 6.95 18.80
N VAL A 437 -12.63 5.64 18.53
CA VAL A 437 -13.51 5.06 17.52
C VAL A 437 -14.99 5.26 17.90
N GLN A 438 -15.35 5.14 19.17
CA GLN A 438 -16.72 5.40 19.63
C GLN A 438 -17.13 6.87 19.42
N LYS A 439 -16.21 7.80 19.58
CA LYS A 439 -16.45 9.23 19.42
C LYS A 439 -16.56 9.61 17.93
N HIS A 440 -15.63 9.16 17.11
CA HIS A 440 -15.47 9.62 15.72
C HIS A 440 -16.19 8.74 14.69
N TYR A 441 -16.43 7.45 14.99
CA TYR A 441 -16.98 6.44 14.09
C TYR A 441 -18.12 5.62 14.77
N PRO A 442 -19.17 6.27 15.30
CA PRO A 442 -20.18 5.60 16.14
C PRO A 442 -20.97 4.51 15.42
N ASN A 443 -21.11 4.57 14.09
CA ASN A 443 -21.85 3.60 13.29
C ASN A 443 -21.00 2.38 12.86
N SER A 444 -19.69 2.47 12.95
CA SER A 444 -18.73 1.48 12.44
C SER A 444 -17.77 0.94 13.51
N LYS A 445 -17.95 1.32 14.76
CA LYS A 445 -17.05 1.15 15.91
C LYS A 445 -16.70 -0.29 16.31
N THR A 446 -17.30 -1.29 15.70
CA THR A 446 -17.21 -2.69 16.15
C THR A 446 -15.96 -3.38 15.65
N ASP A 447 -15.51 -3.04 14.44
CA ASP A 447 -14.33 -3.59 13.78
C ASP A 447 -13.61 -2.54 12.96
N LEU A 448 -12.28 -2.64 12.85
CA LEU A 448 -11.48 -1.65 12.13
C LEU A 448 -11.81 -1.59 10.64
N PHE A 449 -12.09 -2.72 9.97
CA PHE A 449 -12.50 -2.66 8.56
C PHE A 449 -13.74 -1.78 8.34
N ALA A 450 -14.69 -1.82 9.30
CA ALA A 450 -15.89 -0.99 9.25
C ALA A 450 -15.57 0.49 9.51
N VAL A 451 -14.65 0.78 10.46
CA VAL A 451 -14.12 2.12 10.70
C VAL A 451 -13.46 2.67 9.43
N PHE A 452 -12.69 1.83 8.73
CA PHE A 452 -12.06 2.23 7.46
C PHE A 452 -13.08 2.47 6.34
N ILE A 453 -14.22 1.81 6.30
CA ILE A 453 -15.30 2.16 5.35
C ILE A 453 -15.74 3.61 5.59
N ASP A 454 -16.03 3.97 6.84
CA ASP A 454 -16.47 5.31 7.21
C ASP A 454 -15.36 6.35 6.96
N ARG A 455 -14.12 6.02 7.30
CA ARG A 455 -12.95 6.87 7.06
C ARG A 455 -12.69 7.10 5.57
N ASN A 456 -12.80 6.08 4.73
CA ASN A 456 -12.56 6.16 3.29
C ASN A 456 -13.62 6.99 2.57
N ILE A 457 -14.86 6.98 3.07
CA ILE A 457 -15.90 7.92 2.61
C ILE A 457 -15.44 9.36 2.91
N ASN A 458 -14.83 9.59 4.06
CA ASN A 458 -14.31 10.91 4.41
C ASN A 458 -13.07 11.29 3.59
N PHE A 459 -12.22 10.34 3.19
CA PHE A 459 -11.10 10.60 2.29
C PHE A 459 -11.56 10.92 0.85
N SER A 460 -12.62 10.28 0.40
CA SER A 460 -13.09 10.44 -0.97
C SER A 460 -13.72 11.81 -1.21
N LYS A 461 -13.44 12.41 -2.37
CA LYS A 461 -14.21 13.54 -2.90
C LYS A 461 -15.67 13.13 -3.12
N ASN A 462 -16.56 14.10 -3.21
CA ASN A 462 -17.92 13.84 -3.72
C ASN A 462 -17.82 13.27 -5.15
N LYS A 463 -18.63 12.26 -5.49
CA LYS A 463 -18.59 11.51 -6.74
C LYS A 463 -17.30 10.71 -7.00
N GLY A 464 -16.34 10.70 -6.05
CA GLY A 464 -15.16 9.85 -6.09
C GLY A 464 -15.50 8.39 -5.88
N TYR A 465 -14.56 7.50 -6.19
CA TYR A 465 -14.73 6.06 -6.07
C TYR A 465 -13.96 5.48 -4.89
N ILE A 466 -14.56 4.49 -4.23
CA ILE A 466 -13.95 3.76 -3.12
C ILE A 466 -14.04 2.28 -3.43
N SER A 467 -12.92 1.57 -3.41
CA SER A 467 -12.88 0.13 -3.54
C SER A 467 -12.14 -0.49 -2.36
N MET A 468 -12.75 -1.49 -1.75
CA MET A 468 -12.22 -2.13 -0.57
C MET A 468 -12.40 -3.64 -0.61
N ILE A 469 -11.48 -4.37 0.02
CA ILE A 469 -11.73 -5.74 0.44
C ILE A 469 -11.93 -5.76 1.95
N THR A 470 -12.92 -6.51 2.43
CA THR A 470 -13.36 -6.54 3.83
C THR A 470 -13.86 -7.93 4.22
N GLN A 471 -14.30 -8.07 5.47
CA GLN A 471 -15.00 -9.28 5.92
C GLN A 471 -16.46 -9.30 5.44
N PRO A 472 -17.02 -10.48 5.10
CA PRO A 472 -18.43 -10.63 4.70
C PRO A 472 -19.42 -10.41 5.85
N SER A 473 -18.96 -10.33 7.08
CA SER A 473 -19.76 -9.95 8.25
C SER A 473 -20.50 -8.62 8.07
N LEU A 474 -19.94 -7.70 7.24
CA LEU A 474 -20.62 -6.48 6.82
C LEU A 474 -22.00 -6.75 6.22
N THR A 475 -22.21 -7.88 5.53
CA THR A 475 -23.43 -8.13 4.75
C THR A 475 -24.67 -8.39 5.60
N SER A 476 -24.52 -8.91 6.83
CA SER A 476 -25.66 -9.38 7.61
C SER A 476 -25.59 -9.18 9.12
N LEU A 477 -24.40 -8.99 9.73
CA LEU A 477 -24.31 -8.84 11.19
C LEU A 477 -25.06 -7.59 11.68
N VAL A 478 -25.81 -7.75 12.79
CA VAL A 478 -26.62 -6.69 13.41
C VAL A 478 -25.74 -5.50 13.85
N SER A 479 -24.52 -5.77 14.31
CA SER A 479 -23.58 -4.70 14.71
C SER A 479 -23.28 -3.69 13.60
N PHE A 480 -23.42 -4.07 12.32
CA PHE A 480 -23.18 -3.20 11.16
C PHE A 480 -24.48 -2.68 10.51
N GLU A 481 -25.66 -2.91 11.08
CA GLU A 481 -26.94 -2.49 10.52
C GLU A 481 -26.99 -0.96 10.28
N LYS A 482 -26.52 -0.17 11.25
CA LYS A 482 -26.48 1.31 11.13
C LYS A 482 -25.55 1.76 10.00
N LEU A 483 -24.39 1.09 9.86
CA LEU A 483 -23.45 1.37 8.77
C LEU A 483 -24.08 1.01 7.42
N ARG A 484 -24.70 -0.17 7.28
CA ARG A 484 -25.41 -0.57 6.06
C ARG A 484 -26.52 0.40 5.70
N LYS A 485 -27.33 0.82 6.68
CA LYS A 485 -28.38 1.83 6.46
C LYS A 485 -27.81 3.12 5.91
N TYR A 486 -26.71 3.61 6.47
CA TYR A 486 -26.02 4.80 5.98
C TYR A 486 -25.52 4.58 4.54
N LEU A 487 -24.83 3.49 4.27
CA LEU A 487 -24.27 3.18 2.96
C LEU A 487 -25.36 3.10 1.88
N PHE A 488 -26.41 2.30 2.09
CA PHE A 488 -27.49 2.13 1.10
C PHE A 488 -28.34 3.41 0.90
N SER A 489 -28.41 4.26 1.93
CA SER A 489 -29.18 5.52 1.83
C SER A 489 -28.40 6.67 1.22
N LYS A 490 -27.07 6.66 1.28
CA LYS A 490 -26.22 7.82 0.97
C LYS A 490 -25.12 7.58 -0.05
N LYS A 491 -24.83 6.32 -0.35
CA LYS A 491 -23.74 5.91 -1.25
C LYS A 491 -24.27 4.94 -2.29
N LEU A 492 -23.52 4.79 -3.38
CA LEU A 492 -23.92 3.96 -4.51
C LEU A 492 -23.01 2.75 -4.62
N PHE A 493 -23.56 1.56 -4.42
CA PHE A 493 -22.85 0.30 -4.72
C PHE A 493 -22.87 0.03 -6.22
N LEU A 494 -21.68 0.01 -6.83
CA LEU A 494 -21.50 -0.32 -8.24
C LEU A 494 -21.43 -1.84 -8.41
N SER A 495 -20.58 -2.47 -7.60
CA SER A 495 -20.39 -3.91 -7.62
C SER A 495 -19.94 -4.46 -6.27
N VAL A 496 -20.25 -5.74 -6.03
CA VAL A 496 -19.88 -6.48 -4.83
C VAL A 496 -19.48 -7.90 -5.22
N LEU A 497 -18.29 -8.34 -4.77
CA LEU A 497 -17.83 -9.73 -4.87
C LEU A 497 -17.90 -10.37 -3.49
N HIS A 498 -18.84 -11.27 -3.27
CA HIS A 498 -18.95 -12.06 -2.06
C HIS A 498 -18.24 -13.41 -2.29
N MET A 499 -16.97 -13.47 -1.87
CA MET A 499 -16.06 -14.55 -2.24
C MET A 499 -16.02 -15.71 -1.25
N GLY A 500 -16.58 -15.51 -0.04
CA GLY A 500 -16.52 -16.54 1.00
C GLY A 500 -15.10 -16.75 1.52
N ARG A 501 -14.80 -17.97 1.96
CA ARG A 501 -13.51 -18.40 2.52
C ARG A 501 -12.57 -18.83 1.42
N GLY A 502 -11.28 -18.88 1.71
CA GLY A 502 -10.26 -19.40 0.79
C GLY A 502 -9.40 -18.36 0.09
N ILE A 503 -9.77 -17.08 0.12
CA ILE A 503 -8.97 -16.00 -0.49
C ILE A 503 -7.62 -15.83 0.22
N PHE A 504 -7.64 -15.79 1.55
CA PHE A 504 -6.43 -15.61 2.37
C PHE A 504 -6.00 -16.87 3.12
N GLY A 505 -6.63 -18.02 2.84
CA GLY A 505 -6.36 -19.27 3.57
C GLY A 505 -6.77 -19.28 5.04
N ILE A 506 -7.60 -18.31 5.46
CA ILE A 506 -8.09 -18.16 6.83
C ILE A 506 -9.62 -18.21 6.91
N ASP A 507 -10.12 -18.54 8.12
CA ASP A 507 -11.51 -18.92 8.37
C ASP A 507 -12.57 -17.81 8.22
N PHE A 508 -12.19 -16.55 8.20
CA PHE A 508 -13.13 -15.46 7.90
C PHE A 508 -13.17 -15.19 6.40
N GLY A 509 -14.30 -15.30 5.77
CA GLY A 509 -14.43 -15.06 4.33
C GLY A 509 -14.05 -13.64 3.89
N SER A 510 -14.15 -13.37 2.60
CA SER A 510 -13.79 -12.09 1.98
C SER A 510 -14.94 -11.50 1.16
N LEU A 511 -15.06 -10.18 1.22
CA LEU A 511 -16.01 -9.37 0.48
C LEU A 511 -15.26 -8.19 -0.15
N ALA A 512 -15.23 -8.09 -1.48
CA ALA A 512 -14.73 -6.90 -2.15
C ALA A 512 -15.89 -6.12 -2.76
N PHE A 513 -15.78 -4.78 -2.76
CA PHE A 513 -16.82 -3.93 -3.33
C PHE A 513 -16.24 -2.63 -3.91
N CYS A 514 -16.98 -2.06 -4.85
CA CYS A 514 -16.75 -0.73 -5.37
C CYS A 514 -17.98 0.13 -5.14
N ILE A 515 -17.81 1.32 -4.55
CA ILE A 515 -18.87 2.29 -4.31
C ILE A 515 -18.50 3.67 -4.88
N CYS A 516 -19.50 4.43 -5.31
CA CYS A 516 -19.35 5.84 -5.60
C CYS A 516 -19.78 6.65 -4.38
N ASN A 517 -19.03 7.71 -4.05
CA ASN A 517 -19.31 8.61 -2.93
C ASN A 517 -20.41 9.63 -3.29
N ASP A 518 -21.48 9.14 -3.86
CA ASP A 518 -22.70 9.87 -4.19
C ASP A 518 -23.89 8.93 -4.13
N LYS A 519 -25.10 9.44 -4.28
CA LYS A 519 -26.33 8.65 -4.32
C LYS A 519 -27.02 8.81 -5.66
N ILE A 520 -27.41 7.69 -6.26
CA ILE A 520 -28.30 7.64 -7.41
C ILE A 520 -29.47 6.74 -7.06
N ASP A 521 -30.68 7.27 -7.16
CA ASP A 521 -31.89 6.50 -6.90
C ASP A 521 -32.15 5.49 -8.02
N ALA A 522 -32.71 4.34 -7.67
CA ALA A 522 -33.04 3.24 -8.57
C ALA A 522 -31.85 2.65 -9.37
N TYR A 523 -30.61 2.93 -8.94
CA TYR A 523 -29.44 2.32 -9.56
C TYR A 523 -29.41 0.81 -9.28
N ILE A 524 -29.09 0.05 -10.31
CA ILE A 524 -28.95 -1.40 -10.26
C ILE A 524 -27.44 -1.73 -10.24
N GLY A 525 -26.92 -2.17 -9.09
CA GLY A 525 -25.55 -2.66 -8.94
C GLY A 525 -25.41 -4.11 -9.34
N LYS A 526 -24.16 -4.54 -9.59
CA LYS A 526 -23.80 -5.94 -9.84
C LYS A 526 -23.29 -6.63 -8.60
N TYR A 527 -23.87 -7.78 -8.25
CA TYR A 527 -23.51 -8.55 -7.07
C TYR A 527 -23.15 -9.99 -7.47
N PHE A 528 -21.97 -10.43 -7.07
CA PHE A 528 -21.47 -11.77 -7.35
C PHE A 528 -21.44 -12.59 -6.06
N LYS A 529 -22.18 -13.70 -6.07
CA LYS A 529 -22.19 -14.70 -5.00
C LYS A 529 -21.27 -15.85 -5.38
N LEU A 530 -20.01 -15.77 -4.98
CA LEU A 530 -18.94 -16.70 -5.39
C LEU A 530 -18.68 -17.78 -4.32
N TYR A 531 -19.64 -18.03 -3.44
CA TYR A 531 -19.54 -19.03 -2.39
C TYR A 531 -20.90 -19.59 -1.99
N ASN A 532 -20.89 -20.75 -1.31
CA ASN A 532 -22.05 -21.27 -0.58
C ASN A 532 -21.65 -21.58 0.87
N ARG A 533 -22.56 -21.37 1.83
CA ARG A 533 -22.31 -21.58 3.28
C ARG A 533 -21.89 -23.00 3.63
N THR A 534 -22.33 -23.99 2.89
CA THR A 534 -21.98 -25.41 3.06
C THR A 534 -20.56 -25.74 2.62
N PHE A 535 -19.92 -24.83 1.90
CA PHE A 535 -18.56 -24.96 1.36
C PHE A 535 -17.56 -24.22 2.23
N GLN A 536 -16.54 -24.93 2.70
CA GLN A 536 -15.57 -24.34 3.63
C GLN A 536 -14.38 -23.69 2.89
N TYR A 537 -13.90 -24.27 1.79
CA TYR A 537 -12.72 -23.75 1.09
C TYR A 537 -12.83 -23.93 -0.43
N ILE A 538 -12.91 -22.83 -1.15
CA ILE A 538 -12.65 -22.76 -2.58
C ILE A 538 -11.32 -22.02 -2.75
N THR A 539 -10.43 -22.46 -3.63
CA THR A 539 -9.16 -21.78 -3.86
C THR A 539 -9.38 -20.40 -4.47
N SER A 540 -8.46 -19.47 -4.22
CA SER A 540 -8.52 -18.12 -4.82
C SER A 540 -8.60 -18.17 -6.35
N ASP A 541 -7.88 -19.09 -6.99
CA ASP A 541 -7.91 -19.25 -8.45
C ASP A 541 -9.25 -19.77 -8.96
N SER A 542 -9.88 -20.70 -8.27
CA SER A 542 -11.22 -21.18 -8.62
C SER A 542 -12.28 -20.09 -8.47
N ILE A 543 -12.19 -19.26 -7.42
CA ILE A 543 -13.09 -18.11 -7.24
C ILE A 543 -12.88 -17.10 -8.38
N LYS A 544 -11.63 -16.84 -8.78
CA LYS A 544 -11.27 -16.00 -9.92
C LYS A 544 -11.93 -16.50 -11.22
N GLU A 545 -11.77 -17.79 -11.52
CA GLU A 545 -12.36 -18.37 -12.73
C GLU A 545 -13.90 -18.31 -12.70
N LEU A 546 -14.52 -18.57 -11.57
CA LEU A 546 -15.97 -18.44 -11.42
C LEU A 546 -16.43 -17.00 -11.67
N PHE A 547 -15.72 -16.02 -11.12
CA PHE A 547 -15.98 -14.60 -11.37
C PHE A 547 -15.84 -14.24 -12.85
N LEU A 548 -14.75 -14.66 -13.51
CA LEU A 548 -14.51 -14.36 -14.92
C LEU A 548 -15.58 -14.98 -15.84
N ASN A 549 -16.06 -16.18 -15.52
CA ASN A 549 -17.18 -16.79 -16.24
C ASN A 549 -18.47 -16.00 -16.04
N ALA A 550 -18.79 -15.64 -14.79
CA ALA A 550 -20.00 -14.86 -14.47
C ALA A 550 -19.96 -13.43 -15.03
N ARG A 551 -18.77 -12.83 -15.18
CA ARG A 551 -18.56 -11.53 -15.84
C ARG A 551 -18.91 -11.59 -17.34
N ARG A 552 -18.55 -12.70 -18.01
CA ARG A 552 -18.82 -12.89 -19.44
C ARG A 552 -20.30 -13.18 -19.71
N ASP A 553 -20.93 -13.96 -18.83
CA ASP A 553 -22.34 -14.32 -18.93
C ASP A 553 -23.02 -14.21 -17.58
N ASN A 554 -23.89 -13.21 -17.42
CA ASN A 554 -24.65 -12.97 -16.18
C ASN A 554 -25.62 -14.12 -15.82
N ASN A 555 -25.86 -15.09 -16.72
CA ASN A 555 -26.72 -16.23 -16.50
C ASN A 555 -25.98 -17.46 -15.98
N VAL A 556 -24.66 -17.39 -15.84
CA VAL A 556 -23.85 -18.48 -15.29
C VAL A 556 -24.42 -18.91 -13.94
N ARG A 557 -24.56 -20.22 -13.80
CA ARG A 557 -24.95 -20.89 -12.55
C ARG A 557 -23.80 -21.82 -12.16
N PHE A 558 -23.69 -22.12 -10.88
CA PHE A 558 -22.66 -23.01 -10.38
C PHE A 558 -23.20 -23.92 -9.29
N ASP A 559 -22.92 -25.22 -9.44
CA ASP A 559 -23.32 -26.21 -8.46
C ASP A 559 -22.23 -26.42 -7.40
N PHE A 560 -22.37 -25.68 -6.31
CA PHE A 560 -21.44 -25.78 -5.18
C PHE A 560 -21.49 -27.15 -4.48
N SER A 561 -22.54 -27.95 -4.66
CA SER A 561 -22.66 -29.27 -4.03
C SER A 561 -21.74 -30.32 -4.66
N THR A 562 -21.34 -30.11 -5.90
CA THR A 562 -20.45 -31.01 -6.66
C THR A 562 -18.99 -30.58 -6.58
N TYR A 563 -18.68 -29.52 -5.83
CA TYR A 563 -17.37 -28.96 -5.70
C TYR A 563 -16.62 -29.63 -4.53
N ASP A 564 -15.57 -30.38 -4.83
CA ASP A 564 -14.66 -30.90 -3.81
C ASP A 564 -13.53 -29.88 -3.57
N THR A 565 -13.08 -29.76 -2.34
CA THR A 565 -12.13 -28.72 -1.86
C THR A 565 -10.80 -28.64 -2.60
N ALA A 566 -10.48 -29.66 -3.41
CA ALA A 566 -9.25 -29.77 -4.18
C ALA A 566 -9.43 -29.56 -5.69
N LEU A 567 -10.64 -29.29 -6.18
CA LEU A 567 -10.92 -29.38 -7.61
C LEU A 567 -10.98 -28.03 -8.32
N GLU A 568 -10.47 -28.01 -9.53
CA GLU A 568 -10.66 -26.95 -10.51
C GLU A 568 -12.13 -26.87 -10.96
N ILE A 569 -12.60 -25.67 -11.26
CA ILE A 569 -13.89 -25.46 -11.90
C ILE A 569 -13.87 -26.17 -13.25
N ASN A 570 -14.72 -27.18 -13.42
CA ASN A 570 -14.85 -27.91 -14.66
C ASN A 570 -16.18 -27.57 -15.36
N LYS A 571 -16.31 -27.93 -16.62
CA LYS A 571 -17.50 -27.64 -17.43
C LYS A 571 -18.77 -28.30 -16.91
N THR A 572 -18.68 -29.35 -16.10
CA THR A 572 -19.84 -30.06 -15.54
C THR A 572 -20.49 -29.34 -14.40
N ASN A 573 -19.73 -28.46 -13.68
CA ASN A 573 -20.24 -27.69 -12.55
C ASN A 573 -20.83 -26.33 -12.96
N LEU A 574 -20.55 -25.91 -14.21
CA LEU A 574 -21.08 -24.66 -14.76
C LEU A 574 -22.48 -24.89 -15.34
N ASN A 575 -23.33 -23.88 -15.27
CA ASN A 575 -24.71 -23.84 -15.78
C ASN A 575 -25.72 -24.71 -15.03
N THR A 576 -25.33 -25.31 -13.90
CA THR A 576 -26.22 -26.00 -12.96
C THR A 576 -26.15 -25.32 -11.57
N GLY A 577 -27.10 -25.58 -10.71
CA GLY A 577 -27.08 -25.06 -9.32
C GLY A 577 -27.47 -23.59 -9.17
N ASP A 578 -26.76 -22.87 -8.29
CA ASP A 578 -27.08 -21.50 -7.89
C ASP A 578 -26.70 -20.45 -8.93
N LYS A 579 -27.50 -19.40 -9.04
CA LYS A 579 -27.13 -18.22 -9.81
C LYS A 579 -25.94 -17.50 -9.13
N ILE A 580 -24.99 -17.01 -9.91
CA ILE A 580 -23.75 -16.40 -9.43
C ILE A 580 -23.79 -14.89 -9.51
N CYS A 581 -24.30 -14.32 -10.60
CA CYS A 581 -24.39 -12.88 -10.82
C CYS A 581 -25.83 -12.38 -10.65
N TYR A 582 -26.00 -11.33 -9.87
CA TYR A 582 -27.29 -10.69 -9.59
C TYR A 582 -27.23 -9.21 -9.90
N ASP A 583 -28.26 -8.73 -10.59
CA ASP A 583 -28.52 -7.31 -10.76
C ASP A 583 -29.57 -6.89 -9.71
N ALA A 584 -29.22 -5.99 -8.80
CA ALA A 584 -30.12 -5.60 -7.71
C ALA A 584 -30.05 -4.10 -7.40
N CYS A 585 -31.20 -3.53 -7.07
CA CYS A 585 -31.28 -2.16 -6.56
C CYS A 585 -31.13 -2.15 -5.04
N GLN A 586 -30.10 -1.47 -4.55
CA GLN A 586 -29.80 -1.39 -3.11
C GLN A 586 -30.90 -0.75 -2.27
N ASN A 587 -31.78 0.06 -2.88
CA ASN A 587 -32.89 0.68 -2.15
C ASN A 587 -33.83 -0.38 -1.54
N TYR A 588 -34.00 -1.51 -2.22
CA TYR A 588 -34.83 -2.61 -1.70
C TYR A 588 -34.24 -3.31 -0.47
N PHE A 589 -32.94 -3.18 -0.23
CA PHE A 589 -32.30 -3.75 0.96
C PHE A 589 -32.72 -3.02 2.23
N LEU A 590 -33.12 -1.75 2.12
CA LEU A 590 -33.59 -0.92 3.23
C LEU A 590 -34.94 -1.41 3.78
N ASP A 591 -35.74 -2.10 2.96
CA ASP A 591 -37.07 -2.63 3.33
C ASP A 591 -36.99 -3.99 4.05
N VAL A 592 -35.80 -4.63 4.04
CA VAL A 592 -35.59 -5.94 4.67
C VAL A 592 -35.16 -5.77 6.12
N PRO A 593 -35.81 -6.45 7.10
CA PRO A 593 -35.41 -6.39 8.50
C PRO A 593 -33.91 -6.71 8.70
N GLY A 594 -33.20 -5.87 9.45
CA GLY A 594 -31.74 -5.97 9.66
C GLY A 594 -30.91 -5.44 8.50
N ILE A 595 -31.54 -4.96 7.43
CA ILE A 595 -30.92 -4.31 6.27
C ILE A 595 -29.72 -5.11 5.72
N PRO A 596 -29.88 -6.42 5.42
CA PRO A 596 -28.81 -7.23 4.85
C PRO A 596 -28.57 -6.87 3.37
N PHE A 597 -27.44 -7.35 2.82
CA PHE A 597 -27.24 -7.35 1.36
C PHE A 597 -28.16 -8.40 0.71
N ALA A 598 -29.41 -8.04 0.47
CA ALA A 598 -30.49 -8.94 0.05
C ALA A 598 -30.52 -9.23 -1.46
N TYR A 599 -29.40 -9.08 -2.17
CA TYR A 599 -29.31 -9.18 -3.63
C TYR A 599 -29.69 -10.56 -4.21
N SER A 600 -29.58 -11.63 -3.43
CA SER A 600 -29.90 -13.00 -3.85
C SER A 600 -31.28 -13.49 -3.37
N MET A 601 -32.05 -12.64 -2.70
CA MET A 601 -33.41 -12.99 -2.28
C MET A 601 -34.39 -12.80 -3.44
N THR A 602 -35.21 -13.79 -3.70
CA THR A 602 -36.39 -13.63 -4.57
C THR A 602 -37.46 -12.87 -3.78
N ARG A 603 -38.14 -11.92 -4.45
CA ARG A 603 -39.33 -11.26 -3.92
C ARG A 603 -40.47 -12.24 -3.70
#